data_32ddaba8be480bd3e91bc5f0fe77f6fc
#
_entry.id   32ddaba8be480bd3e91bc5f0fe77f6fc
#
_cell.length_a   1.000
_cell.length_b   1.000
_cell.length_c   1.000
_cell.angle_alpha   90.00
_cell.angle_beta   90.00
_cell.angle_gamma   90.00
#
_symmetry.space_group_name_H-M   'P 1'
#
loop_
_entity.id
_entity.type
_entity.pdbx_description
1 polymer ?
#
loop_
_entity_poly.entity_id
_entity_poly.type
_entity_poly.pdbx_seq_one_letter_code
_entity_poly.pdbx_strand_id
1 'polypeptide(L)'
;YKMERVFKPAGEYEARTIAEGLDRWYTIYFDKSKDVSAVLDQFNKAEGVECAERVLPMARPVVKVAPYSAPEASMQGTGSNFDDPLLAKQWHYYNNGTVNPRAMKGADCNIKPVWEKYTTGKKNVIVAIVDGGIDITHEDLIDNLYINEKEKNGLPNVDDDGNGFVDDIYGYNFVTAKDVVGGTIEPDDGGHGTHVAGTVAARNNNGKGVAGIAGGDGSADSGVRLLSCQIFRNQEEQGDAAAAIKYAADNGAVICQNSWGYSSAANVTAMPQLLKEAVDYFIKMAGCDANGNQRPDSPMKGGVVIFAAGNENKEFSAYPACYAPTVSVA
;
A
#
# COMPACT_ATOMS: atom_id res chain seq x y z
N TYR A 1 -28.23 -6.07 -14.30
CA TYR A 1 -27.04 -6.29 -13.50
C TYR A 1 -25.84 -6.54 -14.40
N LYS A 2 -24.69 -5.93 -14.08
CA LYS A 2 -23.39 -6.34 -14.60
C LYS A 2 -22.65 -6.98 -13.42
N MET A 3 -21.95 -8.07 -13.67
CA MET A 3 -21.20 -8.82 -12.65
C MET A 3 -19.76 -8.98 -13.12
N GLU A 4 -18.82 -8.64 -12.27
CA GLU A 4 -17.39 -8.76 -12.55
C GLU A 4 -16.69 -9.46 -11.39
N ARG A 5 -15.79 -10.38 -11.72
CA ARG A 5 -14.97 -11.05 -10.71
C ARG A 5 -14.03 -10.03 -10.05
N VAL A 6 -14.00 -10.00 -8.71
CA VAL A 6 -13.15 -9.08 -7.93
C VAL A 6 -11.68 -9.43 -8.12
N PHE A 7 -11.32 -10.67 -7.85
CA PHE A 7 -9.96 -11.14 -8.01
C PHE A 7 -9.80 -11.74 -9.42
N LYS A 8 -9.05 -11.06 -10.27
CA LYS A 8 -8.78 -11.53 -11.63
C LYS A 8 -8.14 -12.92 -11.62
N PRO A 9 -8.27 -13.72 -12.72
CA PRO A 9 -7.49 -14.94 -12.87
C PRO A 9 -6.00 -14.64 -12.67
N ALA A 10 -5.36 -15.41 -11.79
CA ALA A 10 -4.05 -15.05 -11.22
C ALA A 10 -2.91 -15.93 -11.76
N GLY A 11 -3.01 -16.40 -13.02
CA GLY A 11 -1.96 -17.18 -13.66
C GLY A 11 -1.51 -18.37 -12.84
N GLU A 12 -0.24 -18.45 -12.53
CA GLU A 12 0.33 -19.53 -11.70
C GLU A 12 -0.28 -19.62 -10.29
N TYR A 13 -0.83 -18.53 -9.78
CA TYR A 13 -1.45 -18.45 -8.45
C TYR A 13 -2.96 -18.75 -8.44
N GLU A 14 -3.56 -19.09 -9.59
CA GLU A 14 -5.00 -19.33 -9.66
C GLU A 14 -5.44 -20.51 -8.79
N ALA A 15 -4.68 -21.59 -8.76
CA ALA A 15 -5.00 -22.75 -7.93
C ALA A 15 -5.10 -22.40 -6.43
N ARG A 16 -4.19 -21.58 -5.91
CA ARG A 16 -4.26 -21.13 -4.51
C ARG A 16 -5.35 -20.08 -4.28
N THR A 17 -5.67 -19.26 -5.28
CA THR A 17 -6.81 -18.33 -5.27
C THR A 17 -8.12 -19.07 -5.08
N ILE A 18 -8.33 -20.17 -5.82
CA ILE A 18 -9.48 -21.06 -5.72
C ILE A 18 -9.49 -21.79 -4.36
N ALA A 19 -8.35 -22.29 -3.92
CA ALA A 19 -8.25 -23.00 -2.63
C ALA A 19 -8.60 -22.10 -1.42
N GLU A 20 -8.33 -20.79 -1.51
CA GLU A 20 -8.72 -19.80 -0.50
C GLU A 20 -10.12 -19.21 -0.75
N GLY A 21 -10.83 -19.63 -1.80
CA GLY A 21 -12.21 -19.22 -2.12
C GLY A 21 -12.35 -17.83 -2.71
N LEU A 22 -11.25 -17.16 -3.03
CA LEU A 22 -11.26 -15.78 -3.53
C LEU A 22 -11.82 -15.66 -4.96
N ASP A 23 -11.82 -16.75 -5.74
CA ASP A 23 -12.39 -16.82 -7.08
C ASP A 23 -13.91 -16.63 -7.11
N ARG A 24 -14.58 -16.74 -5.97
CA ARG A 24 -16.05 -16.69 -5.83
C ARG A 24 -16.59 -15.28 -5.57
N TRP A 25 -15.73 -14.28 -5.40
CA TRP A 25 -16.12 -12.90 -5.17
C TRP A 25 -16.40 -12.14 -6.47
N TYR A 26 -17.57 -11.48 -6.51
CA TYR A 26 -18.00 -10.69 -7.66
C TYR A 26 -18.56 -9.33 -7.24
N THR A 27 -18.19 -8.29 -7.96
CA THR A 27 -18.84 -6.98 -7.84
C THR A 27 -20.08 -6.94 -8.73
N ILE A 28 -21.22 -6.55 -8.14
CA ILE A 28 -22.49 -6.43 -8.84
C ILE A 28 -22.81 -4.96 -9.07
N TYR A 29 -22.91 -4.57 -10.32
CA TYR A 29 -23.34 -3.23 -10.73
C TYR A 29 -24.82 -3.26 -11.11
N PHE A 30 -25.58 -2.31 -10.58
CA PHE A 30 -27.02 -2.21 -10.86
C PHE A 30 -27.47 -0.76 -10.96
N ASP A 31 -28.70 -0.55 -11.45
CA ASP A 31 -29.28 0.76 -11.67
C ASP A 31 -29.37 1.57 -10.37
N LYS A 32 -28.92 2.82 -10.40
CA LYS A 32 -28.91 3.76 -9.26
C LYS A 32 -30.31 4.05 -8.69
N SER A 33 -31.39 3.79 -9.42
CA SER A 33 -32.77 3.92 -8.93
C SER A 33 -33.18 2.82 -7.95
N LYS A 34 -32.43 1.74 -7.86
CA LYS A 34 -32.70 0.62 -6.96
C LYS A 34 -32.26 0.92 -5.54
N ASP A 35 -33.08 0.51 -4.57
CA ASP A 35 -32.68 0.55 -3.16
C ASP A 35 -31.59 -0.49 -2.87
N VAL A 36 -30.42 -0.02 -2.43
CA VAL A 36 -29.26 -0.87 -2.17
C VAL A 36 -29.55 -1.91 -1.08
N SER A 37 -30.34 -1.56 -0.05
CA SER A 37 -30.70 -2.46 1.05
C SER A 37 -31.60 -3.58 0.55
N ALA A 38 -32.58 -3.26 -0.30
CA ALA A 38 -33.45 -4.27 -0.91
C ALA A 38 -32.68 -5.22 -1.86
N VAL A 39 -31.70 -4.70 -2.59
CA VAL A 39 -30.82 -5.51 -3.45
C VAL A 39 -29.96 -6.45 -2.61
N LEU A 40 -29.35 -5.95 -1.53
CA LEU A 40 -28.57 -6.78 -0.60
C LEU A 40 -29.40 -7.90 0.03
N ASP A 41 -30.60 -7.57 0.50
CA ASP A 41 -31.53 -8.53 1.09
C ASP A 41 -31.91 -9.62 0.07
N GLN A 42 -32.08 -9.26 -1.19
CA GLN A 42 -32.39 -10.20 -2.25
C GLN A 42 -31.22 -11.15 -2.51
N PHE A 43 -29.98 -10.63 -2.61
CA PHE A 43 -28.81 -11.46 -2.82
C PHE A 43 -28.50 -12.35 -1.62
N ASN A 44 -28.57 -11.84 -0.39
CA ASN A 44 -28.34 -12.65 0.81
C ASN A 44 -29.37 -13.78 1.04
N LYS A 45 -30.51 -13.75 0.32
CA LYS A 45 -31.53 -14.82 0.34
C LYS A 45 -31.44 -15.73 -0.87
N ALA A 46 -30.61 -15.40 -1.85
CA ALA A 46 -30.51 -16.18 -3.08
C ALA A 46 -29.73 -17.48 -2.85
N GLU A 47 -30.21 -18.56 -3.44
CA GLU A 47 -29.51 -19.85 -3.43
C GLU A 47 -28.12 -19.71 -4.08
N GLY A 48 -27.10 -20.26 -3.45
CA GLY A 48 -25.72 -20.21 -3.93
C GLY A 48 -24.96 -18.92 -3.60
N VAL A 49 -25.59 -17.94 -2.93
CA VAL A 49 -24.92 -16.76 -2.39
C VAL A 49 -24.60 -16.99 -0.91
N GLU A 50 -23.32 -16.98 -0.58
CA GLU A 50 -22.82 -17.15 0.78
C GLU A 50 -22.89 -15.84 1.57
N CYS A 51 -22.53 -14.74 0.94
CA CYS A 51 -22.50 -13.39 1.53
C CYS A 51 -22.69 -12.33 0.43
N ALA A 52 -23.44 -11.30 0.74
CA ALA A 52 -23.47 -10.07 -0.06
C ALA A 52 -23.27 -8.87 0.87
N GLU A 53 -22.36 -7.99 0.53
CA GLU A 53 -22.03 -6.78 1.29
C GLU A 53 -21.92 -5.54 0.40
N ARG A 54 -21.96 -4.37 1.00
CA ARG A 54 -21.82 -3.10 0.26
C ARG A 54 -20.35 -2.82 -0.01
N VAL A 55 -20.06 -2.27 -1.20
CA VAL A 55 -18.82 -1.54 -1.41
C VAL A 55 -18.89 -0.26 -0.59
N LEU A 56 -18.02 -0.14 0.41
CA LEU A 56 -18.02 0.96 1.37
C LEU A 56 -17.04 2.05 0.92
N PRO A 57 -17.40 3.34 1.15
CA PRO A 57 -16.48 4.43 0.85
C PRO A 57 -15.28 4.39 1.82
N MET A 58 -14.11 4.39 1.23
CA MET A 58 -12.85 4.55 1.95
C MET A 58 -12.50 6.02 2.10
N ALA A 59 -11.74 6.34 3.13
CA ALA A 59 -11.22 7.67 3.39
C ALA A 59 -9.71 7.60 3.63
N ARG A 60 -9.00 8.57 3.12
CA ARG A 60 -7.60 8.82 3.44
C ARG A 60 -7.45 10.25 3.96
N PRO A 61 -6.39 10.54 4.71
CA PRO A 61 -6.11 11.91 5.12
C PRO A 61 -5.95 12.82 3.90
N VAL A 62 -6.65 13.96 3.91
CA VAL A 62 -6.38 15.03 2.94
C VAL A 62 -5.15 15.77 3.43
N VAL A 63 -4.00 15.50 2.84
CA VAL A 63 -2.77 16.25 3.13
C VAL A 63 -2.87 17.58 2.43
N LYS A 64 -3.10 18.65 3.16
CA LYS A 64 -2.86 20.02 2.66
C LYS A 64 -1.36 20.24 2.72
N VAL A 65 -0.68 20.11 1.59
CA VAL A 65 0.72 20.52 1.48
C VAL A 65 0.77 22.03 1.59
N ALA A 66 1.06 22.53 2.79
CA ALA A 66 1.46 23.92 2.93
C ALA A 66 2.95 24.00 2.59
N PRO A 67 3.40 25.03 1.85
CA PRO A 67 4.82 25.27 1.65
C PRO A 67 5.47 25.39 3.04
N TYR A 68 6.28 24.43 3.41
CA TYR A 68 7.00 24.47 4.67
C TYR A 68 8.23 25.38 4.49
N SER A 69 8.15 26.60 4.99
CA SER A 69 9.33 27.42 5.21
C SER A 69 9.95 26.99 6.56
N ALA A 70 10.89 26.06 6.52
CA ALA A 70 11.65 25.73 7.71
C ALA A 70 12.42 26.99 8.18
N PRO A 71 12.43 27.29 9.49
CA PRO A 71 13.45 28.15 10.05
C PRO A 71 14.82 27.57 9.67
N GLU A 72 15.80 28.41 9.35
CA GLU A 72 17.20 28.02 9.06
C GLU A 72 17.92 27.45 10.31
N ALA A 73 17.25 26.71 11.15
CA ALA A 73 17.89 25.99 12.24
C ALA A 73 18.70 24.85 11.63
N SER A 74 19.99 25.05 11.55
CA SER A 74 20.94 23.99 11.27
C SER A 74 20.70 22.84 12.27
N MET A 75 19.96 21.84 11.89
CA MET A 75 19.86 20.60 12.66
C MET A 75 21.21 19.87 12.51
N GLN A 76 22.14 20.23 13.37
CA GLN A 76 23.42 19.51 13.47
C GLN A 76 23.14 18.11 13.97
N GLY A 77 23.42 17.13 13.12
CA GLY A 77 23.66 15.77 13.51
C GLY A 77 22.44 14.88 13.66
N THR A 78 21.84 14.46 12.54
CA THR A 78 21.01 13.24 12.51
C THR A 78 21.83 12.00 12.87
N GLY A 79 23.17 12.12 12.91
CA GLY A 79 24.09 11.04 13.26
C GLY A 79 24.09 9.88 12.31
N SER A 80 23.36 9.94 11.20
CA SER A 80 23.51 9.02 10.07
C SER A 80 24.59 9.58 9.13
N ASN A 81 25.32 8.68 8.49
CA ASN A 81 26.33 9.04 7.49
C ASN A 81 25.70 9.24 6.09
N PHE A 82 24.37 9.45 6.01
CA PHE A 82 23.68 9.69 4.74
C PHE A 82 23.84 11.15 4.32
N ASP A 83 23.98 11.37 3.00
CA ASP A 83 24.25 12.66 2.41
C ASP A 83 22.97 13.36 1.89
N ASP A 84 21.79 12.83 2.24
CA ASP A 84 20.50 13.37 1.82
C ASP A 84 20.26 14.75 2.42
N PRO A 85 20.09 15.79 1.58
CA PRO A 85 20.15 17.18 2.04
C PRO A 85 19.02 17.61 2.96
N LEU A 86 17.86 16.94 2.90
CA LEU A 86 16.71 17.21 3.75
C LEU A 86 16.61 16.30 4.98
N LEU A 87 17.49 15.35 5.15
CA LEU A 87 17.52 14.45 6.32
C LEU A 87 17.54 15.22 7.65
N ALA A 88 18.29 16.32 7.69
CA ALA A 88 18.35 17.18 8.87
C ALA A 88 16.99 17.79 9.27
N LYS A 89 16.02 17.86 8.35
CA LYS A 89 14.65 18.36 8.59
C LYS A 89 13.67 17.25 9.03
N GLN A 90 14.08 15.99 8.94
CA GLN A 90 13.27 14.82 9.32
C GLN A 90 13.38 14.56 10.83
N TRP A 91 12.84 15.46 11.63
CA TRP A 91 12.89 15.43 13.10
C TRP A 91 12.31 14.15 13.70
N HIS A 92 11.41 13.51 13.00
CA HIS A 92 10.81 12.24 13.42
C HIS A 92 11.82 11.07 13.44
N TYR A 93 12.98 11.20 12.80
CA TYR A 93 14.09 10.25 12.90
C TYR A 93 15.02 10.54 14.06
N TYR A 94 15.22 11.83 14.37
CA TYR A 94 16.02 12.27 15.48
C TYR A 94 15.57 13.64 15.99
N ASN A 95 14.94 13.67 17.15
CA ASN A 95 14.43 14.89 17.77
C ASN A 95 15.34 15.33 18.94
N ASN A 96 16.13 16.34 18.72
CA ASN A 96 17.01 16.93 19.74
C ASN A 96 16.28 17.92 20.67
N GLY A 97 14.98 18.17 20.48
CA GLY A 97 14.16 19.11 21.24
C GLY A 97 14.16 20.54 20.70
N THR A 98 14.78 20.82 19.54
CA THR A 98 14.90 22.18 18.98
C THR A 98 13.98 22.48 17.81
N VAL A 99 13.19 21.49 17.36
CA VAL A 99 12.31 21.60 16.17
C VAL A 99 11.26 22.72 16.31
N ASN A 100 10.73 22.87 17.51
CA ASN A 100 9.82 23.94 17.90
C ASN A 100 9.82 24.09 19.42
N PRO A 101 9.25 25.17 19.99
CA PRO A 101 9.22 25.41 21.43
C PRO A 101 8.53 24.35 22.30
N ARG A 102 7.74 23.46 21.68
CA ARG A 102 7.03 22.35 22.36
C ARG A 102 7.67 21.00 22.08
N ALA A 103 8.74 20.96 21.29
CA ALA A 103 9.41 19.72 20.96
C ALA A 103 10.03 19.06 22.20
N MET A 104 9.75 17.80 22.41
CA MET A 104 10.34 17.02 23.48
C MET A 104 11.52 16.21 22.92
N LYS A 105 12.69 16.42 23.46
CA LYS A 105 13.90 15.67 23.08
C LYS A 105 13.66 14.16 23.20
N GLY A 106 13.96 13.41 22.13
CA GLY A 106 13.80 11.96 22.08
C GLY A 106 12.37 11.49 21.76
N ALA A 107 11.43 12.43 21.50
CA ALA A 107 10.13 12.05 20.94
C ALA A 107 10.28 11.86 19.42
N ASP A 108 10.80 10.72 19.00
CA ASP A 108 11.10 10.33 17.63
C ASP A 108 11.03 8.79 17.44
N CYS A 109 11.23 8.30 16.22
CA CYS A 109 11.21 6.88 15.91
C CYS A 109 12.46 6.12 16.35
N ASN A 110 13.50 6.82 16.82
CA ASN A 110 14.78 6.24 17.22
C ASN A 110 15.38 5.27 16.18
N ILE A 111 15.30 5.64 14.90
CA ILE A 111 15.69 4.77 13.77
C ILE A 111 17.22 4.61 13.64
N LYS A 112 17.98 5.61 14.09
CA LYS A 112 19.44 5.63 13.92
C LYS A 112 20.15 4.34 14.40
N PRO A 113 19.87 3.80 15.60
CA PRO A 113 20.48 2.53 16.02
C PRO A 113 20.15 1.34 15.10
N VAL A 114 19.00 1.39 14.40
CA VAL A 114 18.63 0.35 13.43
C VAL A 114 19.52 0.46 12.20
N TRP A 115 19.70 1.66 11.66
CA TRP A 115 20.58 1.89 10.51
C TRP A 115 22.04 1.54 10.78
N GLU A 116 22.53 1.87 11.98
CA GLU A 116 23.93 1.64 12.36
C GLU A 116 24.25 0.17 12.67
N LYS A 117 23.30 -0.58 13.24
CA LYS A 117 23.57 -1.90 13.82
C LYS A 117 22.90 -3.06 13.11
N TYR A 118 21.83 -2.82 12.38
CA TYR A 118 21.00 -3.90 11.86
C TYR A 118 20.79 -3.84 10.36
N THR A 119 20.13 -2.81 9.84
CA THR A 119 19.78 -2.75 8.42
C THR A 119 19.30 -1.36 8.00
N THR A 120 19.50 -1.05 6.73
CA THR A 120 18.91 0.11 6.03
C THR A 120 17.86 -0.34 5.00
N GLY A 121 17.44 -1.59 5.05
CA GLY A 121 16.59 -2.24 4.07
C GLY A 121 17.37 -3.11 3.07
N LYS A 122 16.68 -4.10 2.52
CA LYS A 122 17.24 -5.01 1.50
C LYS A 122 16.27 -5.13 0.33
N LYS A 123 16.81 -5.24 -0.90
CA LYS A 123 16.01 -5.26 -2.14
C LYS A 123 15.08 -6.47 -2.27
N ASN A 124 15.33 -7.55 -1.55
CA ASN A 124 14.42 -8.71 -1.55
C ASN A 124 13.21 -8.54 -0.62
N VAL A 125 13.11 -7.40 0.08
CA VAL A 125 11.91 -7.00 0.83
C VAL A 125 11.09 -6.09 -0.07
N ILE A 126 9.92 -6.55 -0.49
CA ILE A 126 8.97 -5.75 -1.26
C ILE A 126 7.88 -5.23 -0.34
N VAL A 127 7.68 -3.91 -0.36
CA VAL A 127 6.63 -3.22 0.39
C VAL A 127 5.59 -2.71 -0.59
N ALA A 128 4.38 -3.23 -0.52
CA ALA A 128 3.25 -2.71 -1.27
C ALA A 128 2.71 -1.44 -0.62
N ILE A 129 2.58 -0.38 -1.40
CA ILE A 129 1.95 0.89 -1.01
C ILE A 129 0.55 0.89 -1.61
N VAL A 130 -0.43 0.51 -0.80
CA VAL A 130 -1.85 0.49 -1.19
C VAL A 130 -2.45 1.85 -0.85
N ASP A 131 -2.40 2.79 -1.81
CA ASP A 131 -2.66 4.21 -1.59
C ASP A 131 -3.05 4.94 -2.90
N GLY A 132 -2.81 6.22 -3.01
CA GLY A 132 -3.09 7.08 -4.17
C GLY A 132 -2.10 6.96 -5.33
N GLY A 133 -1.30 5.91 -5.38
CA GLY A 133 -0.24 5.73 -6.38
C GLY A 133 1.08 6.40 -5.99
N ILE A 134 2.15 5.94 -6.60
CA ILE A 134 3.51 6.48 -6.42
C ILE A 134 3.89 7.25 -7.69
N ASP A 135 4.50 8.40 -7.55
CA ASP A 135 5.18 9.06 -8.68
C ASP A 135 6.42 8.21 -9.04
N ILE A 136 6.26 7.38 -10.08
CA ILE A 136 7.31 6.47 -10.56
C ILE A 136 8.47 7.18 -11.26
N THR A 137 8.36 8.49 -11.48
CA THR A 137 9.41 9.33 -12.07
C THR A 137 10.15 10.14 -11.01
N HIS A 138 9.73 10.08 -9.76
CA HIS A 138 10.33 10.87 -8.67
C HIS A 138 11.78 10.49 -8.45
N GLU A 139 12.68 11.48 -8.54
CA GLU A 139 14.13 11.29 -8.50
C GLU A 139 14.69 10.63 -7.24
N ASP A 140 13.93 10.67 -6.15
CA ASP A 140 14.30 10.10 -4.85
C ASP A 140 13.65 8.73 -4.58
N LEU A 141 12.81 8.22 -5.51
CA LEU A 141 12.09 6.95 -5.39
C LEU A 141 12.47 5.94 -6.47
N ILE A 142 12.81 6.41 -7.67
CA ILE A 142 12.96 5.59 -8.86
C ILE A 142 13.91 4.38 -8.66
N ASP A 143 14.98 4.54 -7.88
CA ASP A 143 15.97 3.48 -7.64
C ASP A 143 15.47 2.38 -6.68
N ASN A 144 14.40 2.68 -5.94
CA ASN A 144 13.79 1.75 -4.98
C ASN A 144 12.43 1.23 -5.44
N LEU A 145 11.99 1.53 -6.66
CA LEU A 145 10.76 0.95 -7.19
C LEU A 145 10.89 -0.57 -7.40
N TYR A 146 9.80 -1.28 -7.16
CA TYR A 146 9.61 -2.63 -7.67
C TYR A 146 9.58 -2.60 -9.19
N ILE A 147 10.11 -3.64 -9.82
CA ILE A 147 10.06 -3.81 -11.26
C ILE A 147 9.61 -5.24 -11.57
N ASN A 148 8.49 -5.38 -12.26
CA ASN A 148 8.11 -6.61 -12.91
C ASN A 148 8.95 -6.76 -14.21
N GLU A 149 10.00 -7.54 -14.15
CA GLU A 149 10.93 -7.65 -15.28
C GLU A 149 10.33 -8.37 -16.50
N LYS A 150 9.28 -9.19 -16.33
CA LYS A 150 8.57 -9.80 -17.45
C LYS A 150 7.78 -8.76 -18.23
N GLU A 151 7.01 -7.94 -17.55
CA GLU A 151 6.24 -6.85 -18.16
C GLU A 151 7.15 -5.78 -18.76
N LYS A 152 8.20 -5.38 -18.04
CA LYS A 152 9.16 -4.37 -18.53
C LYS A 152 9.85 -4.76 -19.83
N ASN A 153 10.15 -6.04 -20.00
CA ASN A 153 10.84 -6.58 -21.19
C ASN A 153 9.86 -7.22 -22.19
N GLY A 154 8.56 -7.19 -21.89
CA GLY A 154 7.49 -7.75 -22.67
C GLY A 154 6.97 -6.85 -23.80
N LEU A 155 5.77 -7.12 -24.26
CA LEU A 155 5.13 -6.39 -25.33
C LEU A 155 4.12 -5.39 -24.78
N PRO A 156 4.09 -4.13 -25.25
CA PRO A 156 3.11 -3.16 -24.78
C PRO A 156 1.67 -3.66 -24.97
N ASN A 157 0.83 -3.45 -23.95
CA ASN A 157 -0.57 -3.88 -23.89
C ASN A 157 -0.77 -5.40 -23.90
N VAL A 158 0.22 -6.14 -23.43
CA VAL A 158 0.16 -7.60 -23.24
C VAL A 158 0.44 -7.90 -21.78
N ASP A 159 -0.25 -8.88 -21.21
CA ASP A 159 0.05 -9.48 -19.92
C ASP A 159 1.08 -10.59 -20.18
N ASP A 160 2.37 -10.23 -20.08
CA ASP A 160 3.48 -11.12 -20.47
C ASP A 160 3.82 -12.18 -19.41
N ASP A 161 3.37 -11.97 -18.17
CA ASP A 161 3.56 -12.95 -17.11
C ASP A 161 2.32 -13.79 -16.78
N GLY A 162 1.16 -13.43 -17.38
CA GLY A 162 -0.08 -14.16 -17.25
C GLY A 162 -0.75 -14.01 -15.88
N ASN A 163 -0.44 -12.92 -15.16
CA ASN A 163 -0.97 -12.65 -13.82
C ASN A 163 -2.37 -12.00 -13.82
N GLY A 164 -2.88 -11.62 -15.00
CA GLY A 164 -4.16 -10.94 -15.21
C GLY A 164 -4.06 -9.41 -15.25
N PHE A 165 -2.85 -8.85 -15.19
CA PHE A 165 -2.60 -7.40 -15.15
C PHE A 165 -1.63 -7.00 -16.27
N VAL A 166 -2.11 -6.25 -17.24
CA VAL A 166 -1.34 -5.79 -18.41
C VAL A 166 -0.42 -4.65 -18.02
N ASP A 167 0.84 -4.71 -18.45
CA ASP A 167 1.85 -3.65 -18.27
C ASP A 167 2.04 -3.22 -16.79
N ASP A 168 1.95 -4.14 -15.84
CA ASP A 168 2.07 -3.85 -14.41
C ASP A 168 3.55 -3.74 -13.93
N ILE A 169 4.35 -2.98 -14.69
CA ILE A 169 5.81 -2.87 -14.50
C ILE A 169 6.22 -2.44 -13.09
N TYR A 170 5.54 -1.42 -12.54
CA TYR A 170 5.83 -0.85 -11.21
C TYR A 170 4.72 -1.12 -10.19
N GLY A 171 3.73 -1.89 -10.57
CA GLY A 171 2.49 -2.12 -9.87
C GLY A 171 1.28 -1.81 -10.72
N TYR A 172 0.10 -1.65 -10.13
CA TYR A 172 -1.14 -1.53 -10.86
C TYR A 172 -2.09 -0.48 -10.28
N ASN A 173 -2.93 0.10 -11.15
CA ASN A 173 -3.99 1.04 -10.79
C ASN A 173 -5.34 0.30 -10.71
N PHE A 174 -5.89 0.17 -9.52
CA PHE A 174 -7.15 -0.53 -9.22
C PHE A 174 -8.36 0.39 -9.23
N VAL A 175 -8.21 1.67 -9.55
CA VAL A 175 -9.32 2.60 -9.66
C VAL A 175 -10.13 2.27 -10.91
N THR A 176 -11.42 2.11 -10.77
CA THR A 176 -12.33 1.72 -11.85
C THR A 176 -12.64 2.84 -12.84
N ALA A 177 -11.80 3.86 -12.98
CA ALA A 177 -11.97 4.90 -13.99
C ALA A 177 -11.82 4.29 -15.39
N LYS A 178 -12.79 4.56 -16.27
CA LYS A 178 -12.89 3.98 -17.62
C LYS A 178 -11.72 4.32 -18.54
N ASP A 179 -10.92 5.31 -18.17
CA ASP A 179 -9.89 5.90 -19.02
C ASP A 179 -8.48 5.42 -18.69
N VAL A 180 -8.32 4.57 -17.68
CA VAL A 180 -7.02 4.00 -17.31
C VAL A 180 -6.81 2.72 -18.12
N VAL A 181 -6.09 2.86 -19.22
CA VAL A 181 -5.73 1.73 -20.09
C VAL A 181 -4.48 1.07 -19.50
N GLY A 182 -4.51 -0.27 -19.39
CA GLY A 182 -3.34 -1.05 -19.00
C GLY A 182 -2.89 -0.87 -17.55
N GLY A 183 -3.76 -0.34 -16.66
CA GLY A 183 -3.42 -0.17 -15.25
C GLY A 183 -2.31 0.82 -14.95
N THR A 184 -2.03 1.76 -15.86
CA THR A 184 -1.04 2.81 -15.68
C THR A 184 -1.23 3.55 -14.37
N ILE A 185 -0.14 3.70 -13.61
CA ILE A 185 -0.15 4.41 -12.35
C ILE A 185 -0.24 5.91 -12.61
N GLU A 186 -1.28 6.53 -12.08
CA GLU A 186 -1.51 7.98 -12.12
C GLU A 186 -1.60 8.51 -10.69
N PRO A 187 -0.49 9.01 -10.10
CA PRO A 187 -0.51 9.55 -8.73
C PRO A 187 -1.60 10.58 -8.57
N ASP A 188 -2.30 10.57 -7.44
CA ASP A 188 -3.30 11.57 -7.17
C ASP A 188 -2.67 12.97 -6.97
N ASP A 189 -3.45 14.03 -7.19
CA ASP A 189 -2.99 15.42 -7.13
C ASP A 189 -2.45 15.83 -5.74
N GLY A 190 -2.77 15.08 -4.69
CA GLY A 190 -2.31 15.32 -3.32
C GLY A 190 -0.96 14.67 -3.00
N GLY A 191 -0.45 13.77 -3.85
CA GLY A 191 0.83 13.10 -3.67
C GLY A 191 0.93 12.25 -2.40
N HIS A 192 -0.19 11.86 -1.79
CA HIS A 192 -0.20 11.13 -0.52
C HIS A 192 0.54 9.79 -0.62
N GLY A 193 0.24 8.97 -1.62
CA GLY A 193 0.93 7.68 -1.84
C GLY A 193 2.42 7.84 -2.12
N THR A 194 2.82 8.89 -2.85
CA THR A 194 4.22 9.24 -3.08
C THR A 194 4.93 9.62 -1.78
N HIS A 195 4.27 10.40 -0.90
CA HIS A 195 4.82 10.76 0.40
C HIS A 195 4.97 9.53 1.32
N VAL A 196 3.98 8.66 1.36
CA VAL A 196 4.03 7.39 2.10
C VAL A 196 5.20 6.53 1.59
N ALA A 197 5.33 6.37 0.28
CA ALA A 197 6.44 5.66 -0.35
C ALA A 197 7.81 6.26 0.05
N GLY A 198 7.93 7.59 0.04
CA GLY A 198 9.14 8.29 0.46
C GLY A 198 9.49 8.05 1.93
N THR A 199 8.50 8.05 2.82
CA THR A 199 8.71 7.71 4.23
C THR A 199 9.22 6.28 4.40
N VAL A 200 8.71 5.34 3.61
CA VAL A 200 9.18 3.95 3.64
C VAL A 200 10.58 3.82 3.07
N ALA A 201 10.82 4.34 1.86
CA ALA A 201 12.04 4.04 1.13
C ALA A 201 12.43 5.11 0.08
N ALA A 202 12.38 6.40 0.39
CA ALA A 202 13.18 7.35 -0.37
C ALA A 202 14.63 6.86 -0.36
N ARG A 203 15.34 7.00 -1.49
CA ARG A 203 16.69 6.45 -1.65
C ARG A 203 17.67 7.16 -0.76
N ASN A 204 18.23 6.47 0.25
CA ASN A 204 19.22 7.06 1.14
C ASN A 204 20.59 7.17 0.45
N ASN A 205 21.35 8.16 0.84
CA ASN A 205 22.73 8.37 0.42
C ASN A 205 22.86 8.49 -1.11
N ASN A 206 21.94 9.26 -1.71
CA ASN A 206 21.92 9.57 -3.14
C ASN A 206 22.16 11.07 -3.44
N GLY A 207 22.42 11.88 -2.39
CA GLY A 207 22.66 13.32 -2.49
C GLY A 207 21.41 14.12 -2.85
N LYS A 208 20.20 13.55 -2.70
CA LYS A 208 18.92 14.16 -3.08
C LYS A 208 17.93 14.09 -1.92
N GLY A 209 16.90 14.92 -1.96
CA GLY A 209 15.67 14.87 -1.18
C GLY A 209 15.82 14.49 0.29
N VAL A 210 15.15 13.44 0.67
CA VAL A 210 14.97 12.95 2.03
C VAL A 210 15.50 11.52 2.20
N ALA A 211 15.71 11.07 3.44
CA ALA A 211 15.99 9.66 3.71
C ALA A 211 14.69 8.89 3.99
N GLY A 212 14.55 7.69 3.45
CA GLY A 212 13.51 6.74 3.81
C GLY A 212 13.96 5.83 4.98
N ILE A 213 13.01 5.30 5.75
CA ILE A 213 13.34 4.39 6.87
C ILE A 213 14.12 3.17 6.38
N ALA A 214 13.74 2.63 5.23
CA ALA A 214 14.34 1.46 4.60
C ALA A 214 14.89 1.78 3.19
N GLY A 215 15.36 3.01 2.96
CA GLY A 215 15.81 3.53 1.68
C GLY A 215 17.17 3.00 1.21
N GLY A 216 17.85 2.20 2.01
CA GLY A 216 19.16 1.63 1.70
C GLY A 216 20.32 2.43 2.29
N ASP A 217 21.52 2.20 1.77
CA ASP A 217 22.77 2.85 2.16
C ASP A 217 23.53 3.45 0.97
N GLY A 218 22.88 3.55 -0.19
CA GLY A 218 23.48 3.95 -1.46
C GLY A 218 24.01 2.80 -2.30
N SER A 219 24.25 1.60 -1.74
CA SER A 219 24.68 0.44 -2.52
C SER A 219 23.53 -0.16 -3.34
N ALA A 220 23.87 -0.81 -4.48
CA ALA A 220 22.88 -1.32 -5.43
C ALA A 220 21.92 -2.37 -4.86
N ASP A 221 22.37 -3.13 -3.84
CA ASP A 221 21.59 -4.22 -3.24
C ASP A 221 20.84 -3.83 -1.97
N SER A 222 20.95 -2.58 -1.55
CA SER A 222 20.29 -2.02 -0.37
C SER A 222 18.94 -1.36 -0.71
N GLY A 223 18.19 -1.08 0.34
CA GLY A 223 16.84 -0.50 0.26
C GLY A 223 15.77 -1.52 -0.14
N VAL A 224 14.58 -1.34 0.41
CA VAL A 224 13.41 -2.16 0.03
C VAL A 224 12.89 -1.76 -1.35
N ARG A 225 12.02 -2.56 -1.94
CA ARG A 225 11.35 -2.25 -3.20
C ARG A 225 9.90 -1.84 -2.94
N LEU A 226 9.49 -0.76 -3.59
CA LEU A 226 8.17 -0.14 -3.47
C LEU A 226 7.28 -0.60 -4.62
N LEU A 227 6.26 -1.41 -4.32
CA LEU A 227 5.24 -1.84 -5.27
C LEU A 227 4.04 -0.90 -5.17
N SER A 228 3.70 -0.21 -6.25
CA SER A 228 2.57 0.72 -6.27
C SER A 228 1.25 -0.01 -6.49
N CYS A 229 0.35 0.05 -5.53
CA CYS A 229 -1.00 -0.48 -5.63
C CYS A 229 -1.98 0.69 -5.49
N GLN A 230 -2.30 1.36 -6.61
CA GLN A 230 -3.13 2.55 -6.59
C GLN A 230 -4.60 2.21 -6.39
N ILE A 231 -5.19 2.67 -5.30
CA ILE A 231 -6.63 2.52 -5.00
C ILE A 231 -7.38 3.85 -4.84
N PHE A 232 -6.68 4.97 -4.96
CA PHE A 232 -7.29 6.30 -5.00
C PHE A 232 -6.80 7.07 -6.22
N ARG A 233 -7.71 7.81 -6.86
CA ARG A 233 -7.41 8.77 -7.90
C ARG A 233 -8.23 10.02 -7.62
N ASN A 234 -7.56 11.17 -7.53
CA ASN A 234 -8.18 12.37 -6.98
C ASN A 234 -8.91 12.12 -5.64
N GLN A 235 -9.88 12.91 -5.23
CA GLN A 235 -10.54 12.77 -3.91
C GLN A 235 -11.81 11.95 -3.92
N GLU A 236 -12.31 11.56 -5.08
CA GLU A 236 -13.66 10.99 -5.25
C GLU A 236 -13.63 9.54 -5.78
N GLU A 237 -12.57 9.16 -6.49
CA GLU A 237 -12.50 7.86 -7.14
C GLU A 237 -11.67 6.89 -6.31
N GLN A 238 -12.25 5.74 -6.04
CA GLN A 238 -11.59 4.65 -5.33
C GLN A 238 -11.67 3.34 -6.11
N GLY A 239 -10.59 2.57 -6.02
CA GLY A 239 -10.49 1.22 -6.57
C GLY A 239 -10.75 0.14 -5.53
N ASP A 240 -10.54 -1.10 -5.92
CA ASP A 240 -10.75 -2.26 -5.08
C ASP A 240 -9.50 -2.56 -4.23
N ALA A 241 -9.57 -2.24 -2.94
CA ALA A 241 -8.48 -2.47 -1.99
C ALA A 241 -8.22 -3.96 -1.73
N ALA A 242 -9.26 -4.81 -1.78
CA ALA A 242 -9.08 -6.25 -1.58
C ALA A 242 -8.32 -6.86 -2.77
N ALA A 243 -8.68 -6.48 -4.00
CA ALA A 243 -7.95 -6.89 -5.20
C ALA A 243 -6.49 -6.41 -5.15
N ALA A 244 -6.24 -5.18 -4.71
CA ALA A 244 -4.90 -4.61 -4.58
C ALA A 244 -4.04 -5.35 -3.55
N ILE A 245 -4.60 -5.72 -2.39
CA ILE A 245 -3.89 -6.46 -1.35
C ILE A 245 -3.54 -7.88 -1.81
N LYS A 246 -4.47 -8.57 -2.49
CA LYS A 246 -4.19 -9.89 -3.06
C LYS A 246 -3.10 -9.81 -4.14
N TYR A 247 -3.22 -8.87 -5.07
CA TYR A 247 -2.22 -8.60 -6.11
C TYR A 247 -0.83 -8.39 -5.50
N ALA A 248 -0.73 -7.60 -4.45
CA ALA A 248 0.53 -7.35 -3.75
C ALA A 248 1.16 -8.64 -3.22
N ALA A 249 0.37 -9.56 -2.63
CA ALA A 249 0.85 -10.86 -2.18
C ALA A 249 1.38 -11.73 -3.32
N ASP A 250 0.68 -11.73 -4.46
CA ASP A 250 1.03 -12.52 -5.65
C ASP A 250 2.31 -11.98 -6.32
N ASN A 251 2.53 -10.67 -6.26
CA ASN A 251 3.73 -10.00 -6.78
C ASN A 251 4.90 -9.95 -5.77
N GLY A 252 4.84 -10.76 -4.71
CA GLY A 252 5.96 -11.01 -3.81
C GLY A 252 6.15 -9.98 -2.70
N ALA A 253 5.23 -9.02 -2.54
CA ALA A 253 5.26 -8.14 -1.38
C ALA A 253 5.04 -8.95 -0.09
N VAL A 254 5.82 -8.64 0.94
CA VAL A 254 5.71 -9.25 2.27
C VAL A 254 5.30 -8.24 3.34
N ILE A 255 5.25 -6.96 2.98
CA ILE A 255 4.70 -5.88 3.79
C ILE A 255 3.65 -5.16 2.95
N CYS A 256 2.46 -4.97 3.50
CA CYS A 256 1.36 -4.25 2.89
C CYS A 256 1.05 -3.01 3.74
N GLN A 257 1.41 -1.84 3.24
CA GLN A 257 1.24 -0.55 3.89
C GLN A 257 -0.05 0.10 3.42
N ASN A 258 -0.93 0.47 4.38
CA ASN A 258 -2.24 1.04 4.15
C ASN A 258 -2.45 2.28 5.01
N SER A 259 -2.37 3.47 4.42
CA SER A 259 -2.61 4.75 5.12
C SER A 259 -4.01 5.28 4.85
N TRP A 260 -5.01 4.43 5.01
CA TRP A 260 -6.43 4.71 4.80
C TRP A 260 -7.31 3.88 5.72
N GLY A 261 -8.58 4.21 5.79
CA GLY A 261 -9.60 3.48 6.53
C GLY A 261 -10.98 3.71 5.92
N TYR A 262 -12.03 3.22 6.57
CA TYR A 262 -13.38 3.55 6.15
C TYR A 262 -13.79 4.92 6.68
N SER A 263 -14.53 5.66 5.86
CA SER A 263 -15.12 6.93 6.25
C SER A 263 -15.97 6.76 7.54
N SER A 264 -15.85 7.69 8.47
CA SER A 264 -16.66 7.68 9.69
C SER A 264 -18.17 7.69 9.40
N ALA A 265 -18.58 8.25 8.27
CA ALA A 265 -19.97 8.22 7.80
C ALA A 265 -20.44 6.82 7.39
N ALA A 266 -19.53 5.90 7.06
CA ALA A 266 -19.87 4.53 6.71
C ALA A 266 -20.25 3.68 7.93
N ASN A 267 -19.96 4.15 9.15
CA ASN A 267 -20.29 3.49 10.42
C ASN A 267 -19.94 1.98 10.43
N VAL A 268 -18.72 1.65 10.05
CA VAL A 268 -18.25 0.27 9.90
C VAL A 268 -17.98 -0.32 11.28
N THR A 269 -18.78 -1.26 11.70
CA THR A 269 -18.69 -1.91 13.03
C THR A 269 -18.04 -3.29 13.00
N ALA A 270 -17.76 -3.83 11.81
CA ALA A 270 -17.08 -5.08 11.60
C ALA A 270 -16.22 -5.02 10.34
N MET A 271 -15.19 -5.84 10.26
CA MET A 271 -14.36 -5.96 9.06
C MET A 271 -15.22 -6.52 7.91
N PRO A 272 -15.33 -5.82 6.76
CA PRO A 272 -16.00 -6.38 5.58
C PRO A 272 -15.36 -7.70 5.16
N GLN A 273 -16.17 -8.68 4.80
CA GLN A 273 -15.72 -10.05 4.57
C GLN A 273 -14.74 -10.15 3.40
N LEU A 274 -15.02 -9.47 2.29
CA LEU A 274 -14.14 -9.41 1.14
C LEU A 274 -12.73 -8.92 1.50
N LEU A 275 -12.67 -7.78 2.23
CA LEU A 275 -11.38 -7.20 2.63
C LEU A 275 -10.68 -8.08 3.66
N LYS A 276 -11.44 -8.70 4.58
CA LYS A 276 -10.93 -9.65 5.56
C LYS A 276 -10.21 -10.82 4.88
N GLU A 277 -10.85 -11.43 3.90
CA GLU A 277 -10.28 -12.58 3.18
C GLU A 277 -9.02 -12.20 2.38
N ALA A 278 -8.99 -11.01 1.77
CA ALA A 278 -7.80 -10.51 1.10
C ALA A 278 -6.63 -10.26 2.07
N VAL A 279 -6.90 -9.70 3.25
CA VAL A 279 -5.91 -9.50 4.31
C VAL A 279 -5.40 -10.84 4.85
N ASP A 280 -6.30 -11.78 5.13
CA ASP A 280 -5.94 -13.12 5.60
C ASP A 280 -5.09 -13.88 4.55
N TYR A 281 -5.45 -13.73 3.27
CA TYR A 281 -4.67 -14.27 2.16
C TYR A 281 -3.25 -13.67 2.13
N PHE A 282 -3.11 -12.35 2.25
CA PHE A 282 -1.79 -11.71 2.29
C PHE A 282 -0.96 -12.24 3.46
N ILE A 283 -1.53 -12.27 4.66
CA ILE A 283 -0.83 -12.76 5.86
C ILE A 283 -0.36 -14.20 5.68
N LYS A 284 -1.14 -15.04 5.00
CA LYS A 284 -0.85 -16.46 4.80
C LYS A 284 0.06 -16.73 3.61
N MET A 285 -0.18 -16.07 2.46
CA MET A 285 0.37 -16.45 1.16
C MET A 285 1.44 -15.50 0.61
N ALA A 286 1.63 -14.32 1.18
CA ALA A 286 2.72 -13.43 0.77
C ALA A 286 4.08 -14.14 0.88
N GLY A 287 4.99 -13.85 -0.05
CA GLY A 287 6.31 -14.49 -0.09
C GLY A 287 6.32 -16.00 -0.41
N CYS A 288 5.16 -16.56 -0.83
CA CYS A 288 5.05 -17.96 -1.20
C CYS A 288 4.98 -18.18 -2.72
N ASP A 289 5.41 -19.34 -3.16
CA ASP A 289 5.19 -19.86 -4.51
C ASP A 289 3.73 -20.34 -4.72
N ALA A 290 3.43 -20.85 -5.92
CA ALA A 290 2.10 -21.37 -6.25
C ALA A 290 1.62 -22.53 -5.35
N ASN A 291 2.54 -23.24 -4.70
CA ASN A 291 2.28 -24.36 -3.81
C ASN A 291 2.20 -23.95 -2.33
N GLY A 292 2.33 -22.65 -2.03
CA GLY A 292 2.33 -22.12 -0.66
C GLY A 292 3.64 -22.37 0.12
N ASN A 293 4.74 -22.69 -0.55
CA ASN A 293 6.05 -22.75 0.07
C ASN A 293 6.74 -21.38 -0.01
N GLN A 294 7.58 -21.07 0.96
CA GLN A 294 8.36 -19.84 0.91
C GLN A 294 9.22 -19.82 -0.37
N ARG A 295 9.15 -18.72 -1.13
CA ARG A 295 10.01 -18.48 -2.29
C ARG A 295 11.46 -18.31 -1.83
N PRO A 296 12.45 -18.82 -2.60
CA PRO A 296 13.87 -18.71 -2.24
C PRO A 296 14.37 -17.26 -2.15
N ASP A 297 13.77 -16.36 -2.93
CA ASP A 297 14.10 -14.93 -2.99
C ASP A 297 13.31 -14.09 -1.96
N SER A 298 12.30 -14.67 -1.30
CA SER A 298 11.51 -13.97 -0.29
C SER A 298 12.16 -14.04 1.09
N PRO A 299 12.16 -12.93 1.85
CA PRO A 299 12.72 -12.91 3.20
C PRO A 299 11.90 -13.71 4.21
N MET A 300 10.63 -13.99 3.92
CA MET A 300 9.72 -14.68 4.85
C MET A 300 8.60 -15.40 4.11
N LYS A 301 7.98 -16.33 4.80
CA LYS A 301 6.69 -16.95 4.44
C LYS A 301 5.58 -16.21 5.16
N GLY A 302 4.51 -15.87 4.42
CA GLY A 302 3.47 -14.99 4.91
C GLY A 302 3.89 -13.52 4.88
N GLY A 303 2.98 -12.64 5.28
CA GLY A 303 3.24 -11.20 5.25
C GLY A 303 2.66 -10.43 6.44
N VAL A 304 3.00 -9.15 6.52
CA VAL A 304 2.52 -8.21 7.52
C VAL A 304 1.66 -7.15 6.85
N VAL A 305 0.43 -6.97 7.35
CA VAL A 305 -0.48 -5.92 6.88
C VAL A 305 -0.58 -4.84 7.94
N ILE A 306 -0.30 -3.60 7.55
CA ILE A 306 -0.22 -2.44 8.43
C ILE A 306 -1.30 -1.44 8.01
N PHE A 307 -2.06 -0.93 8.99
CA PHE A 307 -3.04 0.13 8.78
C PHE A 307 -2.81 1.31 9.71
N ALA A 308 -3.08 2.52 9.22
CA ALA A 308 -3.18 3.70 10.07
C ALA A 308 -4.40 3.60 10.98
N ALA A 309 -4.24 3.97 12.25
CA ALA A 309 -5.33 3.95 13.24
C ALA A 309 -6.38 5.06 13.04
N GLY A 310 -6.09 6.05 12.21
CA GLY A 310 -6.95 7.21 11.94
C GLY A 310 -6.44 8.50 12.57
N ASN A 311 -7.11 9.61 12.23
CA ASN A 311 -6.70 10.98 12.63
C ASN A 311 -7.81 11.74 13.41
N GLU A 312 -8.86 11.06 13.80
CA GLU A 312 -10.06 11.68 14.33
C GLU A 312 -9.95 12.11 15.80
N ASN A 313 -8.86 11.74 16.48
CA ASN A 313 -8.65 11.97 17.90
C ASN A 313 -9.85 11.53 18.76
N LYS A 314 -10.37 10.34 18.47
CA LYS A 314 -11.53 9.74 19.12
C LYS A 314 -11.24 8.29 19.47
N GLU A 315 -11.78 7.84 20.58
CA GLU A 315 -11.80 6.42 20.93
C GLU A 315 -12.92 5.71 20.15
N PHE A 316 -12.56 5.00 19.10
CA PHE A 316 -13.47 4.14 18.34
C PHE A 316 -12.73 3.03 17.62
N SER A 317 -13.44 1.96 17.28
CA SER A 317 -12.87 0.86 16.49
C SER A 317 -12.81 1.25 15.02
N ALA A 318 -11.63 1.66 14.56
CA ALA A 318 -11.40 2.04 13.16
C ALA A 318 -11.06 0.81 12.33
N TYR A 319 -12.01 0.31 11.54
CA TYR A 319 -11.69 -0.70 10.54
C TYR A 319 -11.06 -0.06 9.28
N PRO A 320 -10.10 -0.76 8.66
CA PRO A 320 -9.55 -2.11 8.92
C PRO A 320 -8.52 -2.20 10.08
N ALA A 321 -8.04 -1.08 10.62
CA ALA A 321 -6.92 -1.03 11.56
C ALA A 321 -7.15 -1.85 12.85
N CYS A 322 -8.40 -1.98 13.33
CA CYS A 322 -8.72 -2.76 14.52
C CYS A 322 -8.98 -4.25 14.25
N TYR A 323 -8.76 -4.74 13.02
CA TYR A 323 -8.77 -6.17 12.73
C TYR A 323 -7.55 -6.83 13.37
N ALA A 324 -7.76 -7.74 14.32
CA ALA A 324 -6.71 -8.28 15.19
C ALA A 324 -5.45 -8.84 14.48
N PRO A 325 -5.52 -9.48 13.30
CA PRO A 325 -4.34 -9.95 12.59
C PRO A 325 -3.47 -8.85 11.97
N THR A 326 -3.93 -7.59 11.91
CA THR A 326 -3.19 -6.48 11.32
C THR A 326 -2.41 -5.69 12.38
N VAL A 327 -1.43 -4.91 11.93
CA VAL A 327 -0.72 -3.94 12.77
C VAL A 327 -1.41 -2.60 12.64
N SER A 328 -1.93 -2.08 13.76
CA SER A 328 -2.49 -0.73 13.83
C SER A 328 -1.45 0.27 14.31
N VAL A 329 -1.27 1.36 13.59
CA VAL A 329 -0.28 2.40 13.90
C VAL A 329 -0.99 3.72 14.14
N ALA A 330 -0.82 4.28 15.35
CA ALA A 330 -1.41 5.55 15.80
C ALA A 330 -0.41 6.70 15.66
#